data_0d6602dec81d2d938d71d4bccf40245b
#
_entry.id   0d6602dec81d2d938d71d4bccf40245b
#
_cell.length_a   1.000
_cell.length_b   1.000
_cell.length_c   1.000
_cell.angle_alpha   90.00
_cell.angle_beta   90.00
_cell.angle_gamma   90.00
#
_symmetry.space_group_name_H-M   'P 1'
#
loop_
_entity.id
_entity.type
_entity.pdbx_description
1 polymer ?
#
loop_
_entity_poly.entity_id
_entity_poly.type
_entity_poly.pdbx_seq_one_letter_code
_entity_poly.pdbx_strand_id
1 'polypeptide(L)'
;MQPSQPDVLQSGPGFNPAKPLHALLPVYFYFLAAGIATVMLGPLLPALIQRWHIQDAQAGTLFTANFAGQFCGAWFATRNLRASILYGSAITAGGCIALAWVSFGSAHIALFCTGLGLGAGLTAGNVIAGTTVPAARARLIAILNVVWGLGAIACPVLVRLSSAGGIRYFFFATAAFLALTSLVAIAIPIPTQPAEQFAATSPPASRAPSIQQRMPLPPLPLFVFGAAIFLYIGVENALGGWLPSYAVRTNPAIHASSIALYFWVAELTGRILVTILMTLIGEAALYRICLALLILTQVLLCATANISATGIVTLTFLGALTLAPIYPLIVSFLLARTGNHARLGALFATASFGGATLPWLTGVFSTQFHNLRTGLIVPAAGAALLLFLSTIITAKPEQSDGCPMIPEGRSP
;
A
#
# COMPACT_ATOMS: atom_id res chain seq x y z
N MET A 1 10.68 -16.28 63.08
CA MET A 1 11.79 -16.39 62.15
C MET A 1 11.18 -16.71 60.76
N GLN A 2 10.98 -15.67 59.96
CA GLN A 2 10.62 -15.84 58.54
C GLN A 2 11.91 -15.89 57.74
N PRO A 3 12.06 -16.75 56.76
CA PRO A 3 13.21 -16.74 55.86
C PRO A 3 13.01 -15.68 54.77
N SER A 4 14.02 -14.80 54.68
CA SER A 4 14.21 -13.78 53.67
C SER A 4 14.19 -14.41 52.26
N GLN A 5 13.32 -13.90 51.39
CA GLN A 5 13.44 -14.14 49.94
C GLN A 5 14.66 -13.40 49.40
N PRO A 6 15.47 -14.02 48.57
CA PRO A 6 16.53 -13.31 47.86
C PRO A 6 15.96 -12.54 46.69
N ASP A 7 16.20 -11.23 46.68
CA ASP A 7 16.08 -10.35 45.51
C ASP A 7 17.00 -10.86 44.37
N VAL A 8 16.38 -11.50 43.38
CA VAL A 8 17.06 -11.79 42.11
C VAL A 8 16.38 -10.96 41.01
N LEU A 9 16.55 -9.66 41.09
CA LEU A 9 16.50 -8.79 39.91
C LEU A 9 17.86 -8.93 39.19
N GLN A 10 18.05 -10.05 38.47
CA GLN A 10 19.08 -10.13 37.46
C GLN A 10 18.66 -9.24 36.28
N SER A 11 19.27 -8.06 36.25
CA SER A 11 19.37 -7.21 35.08
C SER A 11 20.01 -8.05 33.94
N GLY A 12 19.17 -8.58 33.06
CA GLY A 12 19.64 -9.14 31.80
C GLY A 12 20.46 -8.12 31.01
N PRO A 13 21.36 -8.54 30.13
CA PRO A 13 22.31 -7.67 29.42
C PRO A 13 21.53 -6.54 28.77
N GLY A 14 21.90 -5.30 29.09
CA GLY A 14 21.20 -4.05 28.83
C GLY A 14 20.62 -3.98 27.43
N PHE A 15 19.30 -3.96 27.38
CA PHE A 15 18.55 -3.65 26.16
C PHE A 15 18.87 -2.20 25.79
N ASN A 16 19.77 -2.00 24.83
CA ASN A 16 20.07 -0.68 24.30
C ASN A 16 19.02 -0.35 23.22
N PRO A 17 18.02 0.51 23.48
CA PRO A 17 16.93 0.79 22.55
C PRO A 17 17.38 1.45 21.24
N ALA A 18 18.62 1.94 21.16
CA ALA A 18 19.18 2.54 19.96
C ALA A 18 19.66 1.50 18.92
N LYS A 19 20.05 0.30 19.33
CA LYS A 19 20.55 -0.74 18.41
C LYS A 19 19.51 -1.26 17.40
N PRO A 20 18.23 -1.51 17.78
CA PRO A 20 17.25 -2.01 16.80
C PRO A 20 16.84 -0.95 15.76
N LEU A 21 16.89 0.35 16.07
CA LEU A 21 16.51 1.40 15.13
C LEU A 21 17.55 1.54 14.00
N HIS A 22 18.86 1.44 14.32
CA HIS A 22 19.90 1.48 13.29
C HIS A 22 19.82 0.31 12.31
N ALA A 23 19.43 -0.87 12.79
CA ALA A 23 19.27 -2.06 11.95
C ALA A 23 18.10 -1.95 10.95
N LEU A 24 17.12 -1.07 11.21
CA LEU A 24 16.00 -0.79 10.31
C LEU A 24 16.28 0.33 9.30
N LEU A 25 17.42 1.04 9.43
CA LEU A 25 17.74 2.15 8.54
C LEU A 25 17.71 1.76 7.05
N PRO A 26 18.29 0.64 6.58
CA PRO A 26 18.18 0.22 5.18
C PRO A 26 16.73 0.01 4.73
N VAL A 27 15.87 -0.46 5.63
CA VAL A 27 14.46 -0.68 5.35
C VAL A 27 13.72 0.66 5.17
N TYR A 28 14.00 1.65 6.01
CA TYR A 28 13.43 3.00 5.85
C TYR A 28 13.89 3.67 4.55
N PHE A 29 15.20 3.59 4.22
CA PHE A 29 15.72 4.10 2.95
C PHE A 29 15.03 3.43 1.76
N TYR A 30 14.84 2.10 1.85
CA TYR A 30 14.15 1.37 0.82
C TYR A 30 12.69 1.84 0.66
N PHE A 31 11.94 2.01 1.76
CA PHE A 31 10.54 2.45 1.71
C PHE A 31 10.39 3.84 1.14
N LEU A 32 11.32 4.75 1.44
CA LEU A 32 11.34 6.09 0.85
C LEU A 32 11.55 6.00 -0.68
N ALA A 33 12.55 5.24 -1.13
CA ALA A 33 12.82 5.03 -2.55
C ALA A 33 11.69 4.29 -3.25
N ALA A 34 11.10 3.28 -2.59
CA ALA A 34 9.96 2.53 -3.09
C ALA A 34 8.72 3.40 -3.26
N GLY A 35 8.47 4.35 -2.34
CA GLY A 35 7.40 5.34 -2.50
C GLY A 35 7.54 6.15 -3.78
N ILE A 36 8.75 6.64 -4.09
CA ILE A 36 9.04 7.35 -5.34
C ILE A 36 8.74 6.45 -6.54
N ALA A 37 9.26 5.23 -6.56
CA ALA A 37 9.17 4.34 -7.71
C ALA A 37 7.76 3.75 -7.91
N THR A 38 7.00 3.54 -6.84
CA THR A 38 5.64 2.97 -6.93
C THR A 38 4.68 3.92 -7.63
N VAL A 39 4.76 5.22 -7.32
CA VAL A 39 3.78 6.21 -7.80
C VAL A 39 4.22 6.97 -9.05
N MET A 40 5.40 6.67 -9.58
CA MET A 40 6.01 7.43 -10.69
C MET A 40 5.17 7.47 -11.96
N LEU A 41 4.37 6.43 -12.22
CA LEU A 41 3.54 6.39 -13.43
C LEU A 41 2.54 7.54 -13.47
N GLY A 42 1.93 7.94 -12.34
CA GLY A 42 0.95 9.02 -12.31
C GLY A 42 1.47 10.34 -12.91
N PRO A 43 2.46 10.99 -12.32
CA PRO A 43 2.99 12.25 -12.83
C PRO A 43 3.73 12.15 -14.16
N LEU A 44 4.24 10.96 -14.53
CA LEU A 44 4.96 10.73 -15.79
C LEU A 44 4.06 10.32 -16.95
N LEU A 45 2.86 9.80 -16.67
CA LEU A 45 1.99 9.17 -17.67
C LEU A 45 1.70 10.07 -18.88
N PRO A 46 1.37 11.37 -18.72
CA PRO A 46 1.18 12.26 -19.88
C PRO A 46 2.41 12.35 -20.79
N ALA A 47 3.59 12.44 -20.20
CA ALA A 47 4.84 12.52 -20.95
C ALA A 47 5.20 11.18 -21.63
N LEU A 48 4.88 10.04 -20.99
CA LEU A 48 5.08 8.71 -21.58
C LEU A 48 4.13 8.45 -22.75
N ILE A 49 2.86 8.84 -22.63
CA ILE A 49 1.87 8.78 -23.70
C ILE A 49 2.35 9.58 -24.91
N GLN A 50 2.82 10.80 -24.67
CA GLN A 50 3.40 11.65 -25.73
C GLN A 50 4.67 11.05 -26.34
N ARG A 51 5.59 10.56 -25.51
CA ARG A 51 6.89 10.00 -25.95
C ARG A 51 6.71 8.80 -26.86
N TRP A 52 5.76 7.92 -26.56
CA TRP A 52 5.55 6.68 -27.30
C TRP A 52 4.38 6.72 -28.27
N HIS A 53 3.67 7.86 -28.36
CA HIS A 53 2.49 8.04 -29.22
C HIS A 53 1.45 6.92 -29.03
N ILE A 54 1.16 6.58 -27.76
CA ILE A 54 0.26 5.47 -27.40
C ILE A 54 -1.11 5.98 -26.95
N GLN A 55 -2.10 5.09 -27.06
CA GLN A 55 -3.45 5.33 -26.54
C GLN A 55 -3.53 5.01 -25.05
N ASP A 56 -4.60 5.50 -24.39
CA ASP A 56 -4.81 5.29 -22.95
C ASP A 56 -4.94 3.80 -22.57
N ALA A 57 -5.58 2.98 -23.41
CA ALA A 57 -5.65 1.53 -23.20
C ALA A 57 -4.25 0.90 -23.13
N GLN A 58 -3.36 1.33 -24.02
CA GLN A 58 -1.98 0.87 -24.04
C GLN A 58 -1.20 1.41 -22.82
N ALA A 59 -1.41 2.68 -22.45
CA ALA A 59 -0.80 3.25 -21.26
C ALA A 59 -1.26 2.53 -19.98
N GLY A 60 -2.50 2.09 -19.92
CA GLY A 60 -3.04 1.26 -18.82
C GLY A 60 -2.29 -0.05 -18.60
N THR A 61 -1.77 -0.68 -19.68
CA THR A 61 -1.00 -1.94 -19.56
C THR A 61 0.34 -1.78 -18.85
N LEU A 62 0.86 -0.54 -18.74
CA LEU A 62 2.07 -0.24 -17.97
C LEU A 62 1.86 -0.50 -16.48
N PHE A 63 0.68 -0.15 -15.94
CA PHE A 63 0.30 -0.49 -14.56
C PHE A 63 0.22 -2.00 -14.39
N THR A 64 -0.41 -2.70 -15.33
CA THR A 64 -0.52 -4.16 -15.30
C THR A 64 0.85 -4.82 -15.22
N ALA A 65 1.81 -4.41 -16.05
CA ALA A 65 3.17 -4.93 -16.02
C ALA A 65 3.86 -4.69 -14.67
N ASN A 66 3.75 -3.47 -14.12
CA ASN A 66 4.34 -3.13 -12.83
C ASN A 66 3.74 -3.95 -11.67
N PHE A 67 2.41 -4.05 -11.59
CA PHE A 67 1.74 -4.81 -10.52
C PHE A 67 1.91 -6.33 -10.65
N ALA A 68 1.99 -6.87 -11.88
CA ALA A 68 2.37 -8.26 -12.10
C ALA A 68 3.77 -8.55 -11.55
N GLY A 69 4.71 -7.64 -11.80
CA GLY A 69 6.05 -7.70 -11.20
C GLY A 69 5.99 -7.67 -9.68
N GLN A 70 5.22 -6.73 -9.08
CA GLN A 70 5.08 -6.63 -7.62
C GLN A 70 4.53 -7.91 -7.00
N PHE A 71 3.52 -8.52 -7.61
CA PHE A 71 2.98 -9.80 -7.17
C PHE A 71 4.05 -10.90 -7.18
N CYS A 72 4.78 -11.06 -8.28
CA CYS A 72 5.86 -12.04 -8.37
C CYS A 72 6.97 -11.77 -7.34
N GLY A 73 7.36 -10.51 -7.16
CA GLY A 73 8.38 -10.12 -6.18
C GLY A 73 7.97 -10.43 -4.75
N ALA A 74 6.73 -10.15 -4.39
CA ALA A 74 6.18 -10.44 -3.06
C ALA A 74 6.20 -11.94 -2.74
N TRP A 75 5.95 -12.80 -3.75
CA TRP A 75 5.98 -14.26 -3.61
C TRP A 75 7.37 -14.79 -3.22
N PHE A 76 8.43 -14.16 -3.75
CA PHE A 76 9.81 -14.58 -3.46
C PHE A 76 10.39 -13.95 -2.20
N ALA A 77 9.81 -12.86 -1.71
CA ALA A 77 10.35 -12.04 -0.61
C ALA A 77 10.59 -12.81 0.70
N THR A 78 9.76 -13.80 1.01
CA THR A 78 9.80 -14.53 2.28
C THR A 78 10.97 -15.52 2.39
N ARG A 79 11.64 -15.84 1.28
CA ARG A 79 12.76 -16.81 1.26
C ARG A 79 14.03 -16.25 1.89
N ASN A 80 14.34 -14.98 1.64
CA ASN A 80 15.48 -14.28 2.25
C ASN A 80 15.20 -12.78 2.30
N LEU A 81 14.87 -12.28 3.49
CA LEU A 81 14.43 -10.89 3.70
C LEU A 81 15.52 -9.87 3.35
N ARG A 82 16.77 -10.14 3.75
CA ARG A 82 17.90 -9.25 3.42
C ARG A 82 18.17 -9.20 1.92
N ALA A 83 18.20 -10.37 1.27
CA ALA A 83 18.39 -10.45 -0.17
C ALA A 83 17.26 -9.74 -0.92
N SER A 84 16.03 -9.79 -0.42
CA SER A 84 14.87 -9.11 -1.01
C SER A 84 14.99 -7.59 -0.95
N ILE A 85 15.53 -7.01 0.12
CA ILE A 85 15.81 -5.56 0.16
C ILE A 85 16.97 -5.21 -0.80
N LEU A 86 18.07 -5.94 -0.74
CA LEU A 86 19.26 -5.68 -1.54
C LEU A 86 19.00 -5.82 -3.05
N TYR A 87 18.58 -7.02 -3.47
CA TYR A 87 18.29 -7.29 -4.88
C TYR A 87 17.05 -6.60 -5.37
N GLY A 88 16.04 -6.42 -4.48
CA GLY A 88 14.85 -5.63 -4.79
C GLY A 88 15.21 -4.20 -5.17
N SER A 89 16.07 -3.53 -4.40
CA SER A 89 16.56 -2.18 -4.74
C SER A 89 17.33 -2.17 -6.06
N ALA A 90 18.25 -3.13 -6.25
CA ALA A 90 19.07 -3.22 -7.47
C ALA A 90 18.22 -3.49 -8.74
N ILE A 91 17.26 -4.41 -8.67
CA ILE A 91 16.37 -4.74 -9.78
C ILE A 91 15.47 -3.54 -10.12
N THR A 92 14.91 -2.87 -9.10
CA THR A 92 14.11 -1.65 -9.30
C THR A 92 14.96 -0.54 -9.94
N ALA A 93 16.20 -0.35 -9.48
CA ALA A 93 17.13 0.62 -10.09
C ALA A 93 17.42 0.29 -11.55
N GLY A 94 17.69 -0.97 -11.87
CA GLY A 94 17.90 -1.43 -13.23
C GLY A 94 16.68 -1.20 -14.12
N GLY A 95 15.49 -1.47 -13.63
CA GLY A 95 14.22 -1.18 -14.31
C GLY A 95 14.04 0.32 -14.60
N CYS A 96 14.34 1.18 -13.61
CA CYS A 96 14.32 2.64 -13.79
C CYS A 96 15.33 3.11 -14.84
N ILE A 97 16.58 2.60 -14.82
CA ILE A 97 17.57 2.92 -15.83
C ILE A 97 17.08 2.49 -17.22
N ALA A 98 16.53 1.28 -17.35
CA ALA A 98 15.99 0.80 -18.61
C ALA A 98 14.88 1.71 -19.14
N LEU A 99 13.95 2.19 -18.29
CA LEU A 99 12.86 3.11 -18.67
C LEU A 99 13.36 4.43 -19.31
N ALA A 100 14.58 4.86 -19.00
CA ALA A 100 15.17 6.05 -19.63
C ALA A 100 15.38 5.88 -21.14
N TRP A 101 15.54 4.65 -21.65
CA TRP A 101 16.00 4.38 -23.02
C TRP A 101 15.02 3.56 -23.87
N VAL A 102 14.18 2.72 -23.24
CA VAL A 102 13.35 1.73 -23.93
C VAL A 102 12.22 2.34 -24.74
N SER A 103 11.78 1.58 -25.75
CA SER A 103 10.53 1.78 -26.48
C SER A 103 9.33 1.29 -25.65
N PHE A 104 8.11 1.57 -26.11
CA PHE A 104 6.88 1.13 -25.42
C PHE A 104 6.82 -0.37 -25.16
N GLY A 105 7.14 -1.21 -26.17
CA GLY A 105 7.12 -2.68 -26.00
C GLY A 105 8.05 -3.16 -24.88
N SER A 106 9.29 -2.67 -24.86
CA SER A 106 10.30 -3.02 -23.86
C SER A 106 10.04 -2.38 -22.49
N ALA A 107 9.23 -1.31 -22.43
CA ALA A 107 8.85 -0.66 -21.19
C ALA A 107 8.06 -1.59 -20.24
N HIS A 108 7.30 -2.54 -20.79
CA HIS A 108 6.59 -3.55 -19.98
C HIS A 108 7.57 -4.44 -19.21
N ILE A 109 8.68 -4.86 -19.85
CA ILE A 109 9.72 -5.66 -19.19
C ILE A 109 10.41 -4.81 -18.10
N ALA A 110 10.76 -3.56 -18.42
CA ALA A 110 11.38 -2.67 -17.45
C ALA A 110 10.48 -2.39 -16.25
N LEU A 111 9.18 -2.16 -16.46
CA LEU A 111 8.19 -1.96 -15.39
C LEU A 111 7.92 -3.24 -14.60
N PHE A 112 7.88 -4.39 -15.27
CA PHE A 112 7.79 -5.68 -14.57
C PHE A 112 8.99 -5.88 -13.64
N CYS A 113 10.22 -5.62 -14.11
CA CYS A 113 11.42 -5.69 -13.27
C CYS A 113 11.36 -4.68 -12.12
N THR A 114 10.94 -3.43 -12.40
CA THR A 114 10.72 -2.41 -11.36
C THR A 114 9.74 -2.93 -10.31
N GLY A 115 8.60 -3.45 -10.74
CA GLY A 115 7.58 -4.03 -9.86
C GLY A 115 8.12 -5.23 -9.07
N LEU A 116 8.86 -6.13 -9.71
CA LEU A 116 9.45 -7.31 -9.07
C LEU A 116 10.32 -6.92 -7.88
N GLY A 117 11.20 -5.94 -8.08
CA GLY A 117 12.03 -5.41 -7.01
C GLY A 117 11.21 -4.73 -5.92
N LEU A 118 10.21 -3.91 -6.29
CA LEU A 118 9.31 -3.24 -5.35
C LEU A 118 8.53 -4.25 -4.49
N GLY A 119 7.91 -5.25 -5.10
CA GLY A 119 7.15 -6.28 -4.40
C GLY A 119 8.00 -7.08 -3.42
N ALA A 120 9.21 -7.46 -3.84
CA ALA A 120 10.15 -8.17 -2.98
C ALA A 120 10.55 -7.36 -1.76
N GLY A 121 10.98 -6.12 -1.95
CA GLY A 121 11.50 -5.31 -0.86
C GLY A 121 10.42 -4.76 0.07
N LEU A 122 9.25 -4.33 -0.45
CA LEU A 122 8.15 -3.87 0.38
C LEU A 122 7.62 -4.98 1.29
N THR A 123 7.47 -6.20 0.75
CA THR A 123 7.04 -7.36 1.53
C THR A 123 8.08 -7.71 2.59
N ALA A 124 9.37 -7.80 2.21
CA ALA A 124 10.44 -8.10 3.14
C ALA A 124 10.56 -7.04 4.25
N GLY A 125 10.46 -5.76 3.91
CA GLY A 125 10.54 -4.67 4.87
C GLY A 125 9.42 -4.69 5.90
N ASN A 126 8.19 -4.97 5.47
CA ASN A 126 7.06 -5.14 6.39
C ASN A 126 7.25 -6.33 7.34
N VAL A 127 7.77 -7.46 6.83
CA VAL A 127 8.09 -8.64 7.68
C VAL A 127 9.19 -8.29 8.67
N ILE A 128 10.28 -7.66 8.23
CA ILE A 128 11.39 -7.24 9.10
C ILE A 128 10.89 -6.32 10.22
N ALA A 129 10.15 -5.26 9.88
CA ALA A 129 9.59 -4.34 10.87
C ALA A 129 8.63 -5.03 11.84
N GLY A 130 7.83 -5.96 11.33
CA GLY A 130 6.87 -6.73 12.13
C GLY A 130 7.51 -7.73 13.09
N THR A 131 8.74 -8.16 12.84
CA THR A 131 9.41 -9.21 13.61
C THR A 131 10.56 -8.70 14.49
N THR A 132 11.19 -7.56 14.15
CA THR A 132 12.35 -7.03 14.87
C THR A 132 12.03 -6.63 16.31
N VAL A 133 10.88 -5.99 16.56
CA VAL A 133 10.43 -5.61 17.91
C VAL A 133 8.94 -5.93 18.03
N PRO A 134 8.56 -7.13 18.48
CA PRO A 134 7.16 -7.54 18.55
C PRO A 134 6.25 -6.60 19.31
N ALA A 135 6.71 -6.04 20.43
CA ALA A 135 5.95 -5.06 21.23
C ALA A 135 5.69 -3.73 20.52
N ALA A 136 6.52 -3.36 19.53
CA ALA A 136 6.38 -2.13 18.76
C ALA A 136 5.93 -2.37 17.30
N ARG A 137 5.50 -3.58 16.96
CA ARG A 137 5.16 -4.01 15.58
C ARG A 137 4.26 -3.02 14.84
N ALA A 138 3.12 -2.67 15.42
CA ALA A 138 2.15 -1.78 14.80
C ALA A 138 2.77 -0.39 14.54
N ARG A 139 3.53 0.15 15.50
CA ARG A 139 4.21 1.44 15.39
C ARG A 139 5.26 1.43 14.27
N LEU A 140 6.08 0.39 14.18
CA LEU A 140 7.13 0.29 13.15
C LEU A 140 6.54 0.18 11.74
N ILE A 141 5.48 -0.62 11.56
CA ILE A 141 4.78 -0.72 10.28
C ILE A 141 4.11 0.63 9.93
N ALA A 142 3.53 1.34 10.89
CA ALA A 142 2.96 2.66 10.66
C ALA A 142 4.04 3.67 10.21
N ILE A 143 5.22 3.67 10.84
CA ILE A 143 6.35 4.52 10.44
C ILE A 143 6.80 4.18 9.01
N LEU A 144 6.90 2.89 8.64
CA LEU A 144 7.23 2.50 7.27
C LEU A 144 6.24 3.05 6.24
N ASN A 145 4.95 3.01 6.55
CA ASN A 145 3.92 3.58 5.67
C ASN A 145 4.03 5.11 5.55
N VAL A 146 4.38 5.81 6.62
CA VAL A 146 4.66 7.26 6.58
C VAL A 146 5.88 7.53 5.70
N VAL A 147 6.97 6.78 5.88
CA VAL A 147 8.19 6.93 5.08
C VAL A 147 7.92 6.65 3.61
N TRP A 148 7.15 5.62 3.29
CA TRP A 148 6.68 5.36 1.93
C TRP A 148 5.86 6.53 1.37
N GLY A 149 4.93 7.06 2.15
CA GLY A 149 4.12 8.23 1.78
C GLY A 149 4.95 9.48 1.51
N LEU A 150 6.02 9.72 2.30
CA LEU A 150 6.99 10.78 2.02
C LEU A 150 7.70 10.58 0.68
N GLY A 151 8.04 9.33 0.34
CA GLY A 151 8.56 8.98 -0.98
C GLY A 151 7.55 9.26 -2.10
N ALA A 152 6.28 8.91 -1.88
CA ALA A 152 5.20 9.18 -2.83
C ALA A 152 5.02 10.70 -3.07
N ILE A 153 5.16 11.53 -2.03
CA ILE A 153 5.16 13.00 -2.14
C ILE A 153 6.42 13.52 -2.84
N ALA A 154 7.58 12.93 -2.57
CA ALA A 154 8.83 13.31 -3.21
C ALA A 154 8.85 13.03 -4.72
N CYS A 155 8.14 12.00 -5.19
CA CYS A 155 8.10 11.61 -6.59
C CYS A 155 7.67 12.77 -7.53
N PRO A 156 6.50 13.39 -7.39
CA PRO A 156 6.09 14.49 -8.27
C PRO A 156 7.00 15.73 -8.16
N VAL A 157 7.63 15.96 -7.00
CA VAL A 157 8.63 17.01 -6.83
C VAL A 157 9.87 16.70 -7.69
N LEU A 158 10.37 15.46 -7.62
CA LEU A 158 11.50 15.03 -8.46
C LEU A 158 11.18 15.07 -9.94
N VAL A 159 9.95 14.68 -10.36
CA VAL A 159 9.50 14.81 -11.74
C VAL A 159 9.55 16.28 -12.19
N ARG A 160 9.09 17.20 -11.35
CA ARG A 160 9.12 18.63 -11.67
C ARG A 160 10.54 19.18 -11.76
N LEU A 161 11.42 18.83 -10.83
CA LEU A 161 12.82 19.25 -10.85
C LEU A 161 13.58 18.71 -12.07
N SER A 162 13.23 17.49 -12.50
CA SER A 162 13.83 16.85 -13.67
C SER A 162 13.30 17.36 -15.00
N SER A 163 12.22 18.17 -15.01
CA SER A 163 11.55 18.59 -16.24
C SER A 163 12.45 19.35 -17.21
N ALA A 164 13.37 20.18 -16.71
CA ALA A 164 14.31 20.96 -17.52
C ALA A 164 15.30 20.07 -18.30
N GLY A 165 15.70 18.93 -17.75
CA GLY A 165 16.62 17.98 -18.39
C GLY A 165 15.91 16.79 -19.07
N GLY A 166 14.60 16.72 -18.97
CA GLY A 166 13.78 15.65 -19.54
C GLY A 166 13.57 14.45 -18.59
N ILE A 167 12.60 13.61 -18.95
CA ILE A 167 12.14 12.45 -18.16
C ILE A 167 13.28 11.49 -17.75
N ARG A 168 14.36 11.42 -18.51
CA ARG A 168 15.51 10.53 -18.24
C ARG A 168 16.19 10.87 -16.91
N TYR A 169 16.29 12.15 -16.57
CA TYR A 169 16.92 12.58 -15.32
C TYR A 169 16.15 12.11 -14.09
N PHE A 170 14.82 12.07 -14.17
CA PHE A 170 14.00 11.47 -13.12
C PHE A 170 14.35 9.99 -12.90
N PHE A 171 14.42 9.22 -13.99
CA PHE A 171 14.74 7.80 -13.90
C PHE A 171 16.13 7.54 -13.35
N PHE A 172 17.13 8.34 -13.76
CA PHE A 172 18.49 8.23 -13.23
C PHE A 172 18.58 8.65 -11.76
N ALA A 173 17.91 9.72 -11.36
CA ALA A 173 17.88 10.14 -9.96
C ALA A 173 17.24 9.08 -9.06
N THR A 174 16.11 8.51 -9.50
CA THR A 174 15.43 7.42 -8.78
C THR A 174 16.30 6.17 -8.71
N ALA A 175 16.96 5.79 -9.81
CA ALA A 175 17.88 4.65 -9.84
C ALA A 175 19.10 4.85 -8.94
N ALA A 176 19.67 6.06 -8.94
CA ALA A 176 20.79 6.40 -8.06
C ALA A 176 20.41 6.30 -6.57
N PHE A 177 19.20 6.76 -6.22
CA PHE A 177 18.70 6.66 -4.86
C PHE A 177 18.46 5.19 -4.45
N LEU A 178 17.91 4.36 -5.34
CA LEU A 178 17.75 2.93 -5.12
C LEU A 178 19.10 2.19 -5.02
N ALA A 179 20.08 2.57 -5.83
CA ALA A 179 21.43 2.04 -5.74
C ALA A 179 22.09 2.39 -4.39
N LEU A 180 21.89 3.64 -3.91
CA LEU A 180 22.34 4.04 -2.57
C LEU A 180 21.68 3.18 -1.49
N THR A 181 20.37 2.87 -1.64
CA THR A 181 19.67 1.96 -0.72
C THR A 181 20.32 0.56 -0.70
N SER A 182 20.71 0.03 -1.86
CA SER A 182 21.44 -1.25 -1.94
C SER A 182 22.79 -1.17 -1.21
N LEU A 183 23.55 -0.08 -1.37
CA LEU A 183 24.83 0.12 -0.68
C LEU A 183 24.64 0.21 0.85
N VAL A 184 23.61 0.92 1.30
CA VAL A 184 23.26 1.00 2.73
C VAL A 184 22.88 -0.38 3.28
N ALA A 185 22.14 -1.20 2.52
CA ALA A 185 21.77 -2.56 2.91
C ALA A 185 22.98 -3.53 2.93
N ILE A 186 24.03 -3.25 2.19
CA ILE A 186 25.32 -3.98 2.28
C ILE A 186 26.05 -3.58 3.55
N ALA A 187 26.16 -2.27 3.82
CA ALA A 187 26.95 -1.71 4.92
C ALA A 187 26.33 -1.98 6.30
N ILE A 188 25.00 -1.99 6.40
CA ILE A 188 24.30 -2.17 7.67
C ILE A 188 23.62 -3.55 7.67
N PRO A 189 23.99 -4.45 8.61
CA PRO A 189 23.37 -5.76 8.68
C PRO A 189 21.90 -5.66 9.07
N ILE A 190 21.03 -6.15 8.18
CA ILE A 190 19.58 -6.25 8.43
C ILE A 190 19.34 -7.51 9.27
N PRO A 191 18.51 -7.45 10.33
CA PRO A 191 18.16 -8.62 11.12
C PRO A 191 17.48 -9.68 10.23
N THR A 192 18.06 -10.85 10.14
CA THR A 192 17.59 -11.94 9.26
C THR A 192 17.10 -13.15 10.03
N GLN A 193 16.54 -12.98 11.23
CA GLN A 193 16.02 -14.14 11.94
C GLN A 193 14.77 -14.68 11.19
N PRO A 194 14.81 -15.95 10.73
CA PRO A 194 13.63 -16.61 10.17
C PRO A 194 12.55 -16.67 11.25
N ALA A 195 11.28 -16.54 10.83
CA ALA A 195 10.13 -16.69 11.72
C ALA A 195 10.12 -18.04 12.49
N GLU A 196 10.85 -19.04 12.01
CA GLU A 196 11.03 -20.36 12.65
C GLU A 196 11.81 -20.31 13.97
N GLN A 197 12.77 -19.38 14.14
CA GLN A 197 13.50 -19.22 15.40
C GLN A 197 12.64 -18.60 16.51
N PHE A 198 11.63 -17.78 16.16
CA PHE A 198 10.67 -17.26 17.14
C PHE A 198 9.77 -18.35 17.71
N ALA A 199 9.44 -19.40 16.94
CA ALA A 199 8.70 -20.56 17.42
C ALA A 199 9.54 -21.42 18.36
N ALA A 200 10.87 -21.43 18.20
CA ALA A 200 11.77 -22.26 19.01
C ALA A 200 12.16 -21.62 20.36
N THR A 201 12.19 -20.28 20.45
CA THR A 201 12.61 -19.55 21.67
C THR A 201 11.46 -19.12 22.57
N SER A 202 10.19 -19.36 22.18
CA SER A 202 9.05 -19.14 23.08
C SER A 202 9.06 -20.14 24.23
N PRO A 203 8.91 -19.72 25.51
CA PRO A 203 8.84 -20.62 26.63
C PRO A 203 7.74 -21.68 26.44
N PRO A 204 7.94 -22.92 26.87
CA PRO A 204 6.96 -24.00 26.64
C PRO A 204 5.57 -23.73 27.21
N ALA A 205 5.43 -22.83 28.19
CA ALA A 205 4.13 -22.43 28.75
C ALA A 205 3.26 -21.58 27.80
N SER A 206 3.84 -20.93 26.76
CA SER A 206 3.08 -20.18 25.76
C SER A 206 2.70 -21.04 24.53
N ARG A 207 3.08 -22.32 24.54
CA ARG A 207 2.72 -23.30 23.51
C ARG A 207 1.38 -23.99 23.73
N ALA A 208 0.53 -23.46 24.60
CA ALA A 208 -0.85 -23.91 24.57
C ALA A 208 -1.35 -23.72 23.13
N PRO A 209 -1.70 -24.78 22.39
CA PRO A 209 -2.24 -24.63 21.05
C PRO A 209 -3.53 -23.83 21.20
N SER A 210 -3.48 -22.56 20.80
CA SER A 210 -4.70 -21.80 20.73
C SER A 210 -5.56 -22.51 19.68
N ILE A 211 -6.57 -23.21 20.14
CA ILE A 211 -7.60 -23.89 19.32
C ILE A 211 -8.17 -22.94 18.27
N GLN A 212 -8.05 -21.62 18.49
CA GLN A 212 -8.41 -20.57 17.56
C GLN A 212 -7.64 -20.56 16.23
N GLN A 213 -6.44 -21.20 16.13
CA GLN A 213 -5.66 -21.17 14.88
C GLN A 213 -6.13 -22.18 13.83
N ARG A 214 -7.07 -23.06 14.12
CA ARG A 214 -7.50 -24.15 13.24
C ARG A 214 -8.93 -24.05 12.72
N MET A 215 -9.71 -23.04 13.11
CA MET A 215 -11.03 -22.88 12.51
C MET A 215 -10.88 -22.41 11.07
N PRO A 216 -11.43 -23.15 10.09
CA PRO A 216 -11.44 -22.69 8.71
C PRO A 216 -12.26 -21.39 8.66
N LEU A 217 -11.62 -20.32 8.18
CA LEU A 217 -12.34 -19.07 7.93
C LEU A 217 -13.48 -19.35 6.96
N PRO A 218 -14.71 -18.87 7.25
CA PRO A 218 -15.79 -18.98 6.30
C PRO A 218 -15.36 -18.36 4.95
N PRO A 219 -15.60 -19.02 3.82
CA PRO A 219 -15.10 -18.55 2.52
C PRO A 219 -15.69 -17.20 2.12
N LEU A 220 -16.92 -16.91 2.50
CA LEU A 220 -17.63 -15.68 2.12
C LEU A 220 -16.99 -14.41 2.71
N PRO A 221 -16.72 -14.28 4.02
CA PRO A 221 -16.00 -13.13 4.55
C PRO A 221 -14.62 -12.94 3.92
N LEU A 222 -13.87 -14.01 3.69
CA LEU A 222 -12.55 -13.94 3.07
C LEU A 222 -12.63 -13.37 1.64
N PHE A 223 -13.62 -13.82 0.87
CA PHE A 223 -13.89 -13.30 -0.48
C PHE A 223 -14.28 -11.82 -0.46
N VAL A 224 -15.20 -11.42 0.43
CA VAL A 224 -15.67 -10.03 0.54
C VAL A 224 -14.54 -9.08 0.91
N PHE A 225 -13.70 -9.44 1.89
CA PHE A 225 -12.55 -8.62 2.25
C PHE A 225 -11.47 -8.60 1.17
N GLY A 226 -11.26 -9.73 0.46
CA GLY A 226 -10.37 -9.79 -0.69
C GLY A 226 -10.84 -8.86 -1.82
N ALA A 227 -12.12 -8.89 -2.13
CA ALA A 227 -12.73 -7.99 -3.11
C ALA A 227 -12.64 -6.52 -2.67
N ALA A 228 -12.84 -6.23 -1.38
CA ALA A 228 -12.73 -4.88 -0.87
C ALA A 228 -11.30 -4.33 -0.97
N ILE A 229 -10.28 -5.13 -0.64
CA ILE A 229 -8.88 -4.71 -0.76
C ILE A 229 -8.48 -4.57 -2.23
N PHE A 230 -8.92 -5.50 -3.09
CA PHE A 230 -8.73 -5.43 -4.55
C PHE A 230 -9.31 -4.12 -5.12
N LEU A 231 -10.56 -3.80 -4.78
CA LEU A 231 -11.22 -2.57 -5.24
C LEU A 231 -10.51 -1.32 -4.70
N TYR A 232 -10.14 -1.31 -3.41
CA TYR A 232 -9.44 -0.17 -2.83
C TYR A 232 -8.11 0.10 -3.53
N ILE A 233 -7.25 -0.93 -3.66
CA ILE A 233 -5.95 -0.80 -4.33
C ILE A 233 -6.14 -0.36 -5.78
N GLY A 234 -7.17 -0.90 -6.45
CA GLY A 234 -7.51 -0.51 -7.80
C GLY A 234 -7.94 0.94 -7.93
N VAL A 235 -8.82 1.42 -7.06
CA VAL A 235 -9.30 2.82 -7.04
C VAL A 235 -8.15 3.77 -6.74
N GLU A 236 -7.34 3.50 -5.71
CA GLU A 236 -6.19 4.30 -5.34
C GLU A 236 -5.21 4.48 -6.52
N ASN A 237 -4.85 3.37 -7.15
CA ASN A 237 -3.90 3.40 -8.26
C ASN A 237 -4.49 3.96 -9.56
N ALA A 238 -5.79 3.78 -9.81
CA ALA A 238 -6.46 4.40 -10.94
C ALA A 238 -6.52 5.93 -10.78
N LEU A 239 -6.88 6.42 -9.60
CA LEU A 239 -6.93 7.86 -9.32
C LEU A 239 -5.53 8.48 -9.31
N GLY A 240 -4.59 7.92 -8.53
CA GLY A 240 -3.21 8.40 -8.46
C GLY A 240 -2.50 8.36 -9.82
N GLY A 241 -2.84 7.39 -10.67
CA GLY A 241 -2.28 7.23 -12.01
C GLY A 241 -2.89 8.15 -13.07
N TRP A 242 -4.23 8.28 -13.11
CA TRP A 242 -4.91 8.95 -14.21
C TRP A 242 -5.32 10.40 -13.93
N LEU A 243 -5.52 10.81 -12.67
CA LEU A 243 -5.89 12.21 -12.37
C LEU A 243 -4.87 13.23 -12.87
N PRO A 244 -3.52 12.99 -12.83
CA PRO A 244 -2.56 13.89 -13.45
C PRO A 244 -2.78 14.06 -14.95
N SER A 245 -3.04 12.97 -15.68
CA SER A 245 -3.34 13.00 -17.12
C SER A 245 -4.67 13.67 -17.42
N TYR A 246 -5.70 13.42 -16.61
CA TYR A 246 -6.99 14.06 -16.74
C TYR A 246 -6.90 15.58 -16.56
N ALA A 247 -6.19 16.02 -15.55
CA ALA A 247 -6.06 17.44 -15.23
C ALA A 247 -5.36 18.24 -16.36
N VAL A 248 -4.24 17.72 -16.88
CA VAL A 248 -3.49 18.34 -17.98
C VAL A 248 -4.33 18.45 -19.25
N ARG A 249 -5.12 17.41 -19.56
CA ARG A 249 -6.00 17.41 -20.74
C ARG A 249 -7.19 18.34 -20.60
N THR A 250 -7.70 18.50 -19.37
CA THR A 250 -8.85 19.38 -19.09
C THR A 250 -8.43 20.83 -19.00
N ASN A 251 -7.26 21.10 -18.43
CA ASN A 251 -6.71 22.45 -18.31
C ASN A 251 -5.19 22.45 -18.49
N PRO A 252 -4.68 22.86 -19.66
CA PRO A 252 -3.25 22.85 -19.99
C PRO A 252 -2.35 23.71 -19.08
N ALA A 253 -2.92 24.64 -18.31
CA ALA A 253 -2.16 25.41 -17.31
C ALA A 253 -1.76 24.61 -16.08
N ILE A 254 -2.34 23.41 -15.89
CA ILE A 254 -2.05 22.53 -14.77
C ILE A 254 -0.89 21.60 -15.13
N HIS A 255 0.08 21.49 -14.24
CA HIS A 255 1.14 20.50 -14.36
C HIS A 255 0.71 19.16 -13.75
N ALA A 256 0.98 18.04 -14.44
CA ALA A 256 0.70 16.69 -13.94
C ALA A 256 1.33 16.41 -12.58
N SER A 257 2.58 16.87 -12.38
CA SER A 257 3.29 16.75 -11.12
C SER A 257 2.62 17.50 -9.96
N SER A 258 1.94 18.61 -10.21
CA SER A 258 1.22 19.35 -9.17
C SER A 258 0.00 18.57 -8.69
N ILE A 259 -0.77 17.97 -9.60
CA ILE A 259 -1.93 17.14 -9.25
C ILE A 259 -1.50 15.89 -8.46
N ALA A 260 -0.44 15.21 -8.91
CA ALA A 260 0.11 14.08 -8.19
C ALA A 260 0.60 14.48 -6.79
N LEU A 261 1.23 15.67 -6.64
CA LEU A 261 1.66 16.18 -5.34
C LEU A 261 0.47 16.41 -4.41
N TYR A 262 -0.57 17.09 -4.86
CA TYR A 262 -1.77 17.34 -4.05
C TYR A 262 -2.47 16.03 -3.67
N PHE A 263 -2.52 15.05 -4.57
CA PHE A 263 -3.08 13.74 -4.29
C PHE A 263 -2.33 13.03 -3.15
N TRP A 264 -1.01 12.89 -3.25
CA TRP A 264 -0.23 12.16 -2.25
C TRP A 264 -0.10 12.90 -0.91
N VAL A 265 -0.06 14.25 -0.93
CA VAL A 265 -0.11 15.06 0.30
C VAL A 265 -1.46 14.86 1.01
N ALA A 266 -2.56 14.92 0.27
CA ALA A 266 -3.89 14.73 0.84
C ALA A 266 -4.06 13.30 1.39
N GLU A 267 -3.54 12.30 0.68
CA GLU A 267 -3.61 10.90 1.10
C GLU A 267 -2.81 10.66 2.38
N LEU A 268 -1.57 11.15 2.48
CA LEU A 268 -0.79 11.05 3.72
C LEU A 268 -1.48 11.78 4.88
N THR A 269 -2.04 12.98 4.61
CA THR A 269 -2.79 13.75 5.60
C THR A 269 -4.01 12.97 6.08
N GLY A 270 -4.78 12.36 5.19
CA GLY A 270 -5.93 11.54 5.52
C GLY A 270 -5.58 10.32 6.38
N ARG A 271 -4.44 9.67 6.10
CA ARG A 271 -3.91 8.55 6.92
C ARG A 271 -3.54 9.00 8.35
N ILE A 272 -3.09 10.22 8.53
CA ILE A 272 -2.82 10.79 9.86
C ILE A 272 -4.14 11.16 10.54
N LEU A 273 -5.04 11.83 9.83
CA LEU A 273 -6.31 12.29 10.39
C LEU A 273 -7.22 11.14 10.84
N VAL A 274 -7.18 9.98 10.16
CA VAL A 274 -8.01 8.84 10.54
C VAL A 274 -7.80 8.42 11.99
N THR A 275 -6.58 8.48 12.49
CA THR A 275 -6.26 8.12 13.88
C THR A 275 -6.96 9.01 14.90
N ILE A 276 -7.18 10.29 14.55
CA ILE A 276 -7.90 11.25 15.37
C ILE A 276 -9.41 11.08 15.17
N LEU A 277 -9.87 10.95 13.92
CA LEU A 277 -11.29 10.83 13.61
C LEU A 277 -11.93 9.57 14.19
N MET A 278 -11.18 8.46 14.29
CA MET A 278 -11.66 7.22 14.91
C MET A 278 -11.98 7.37 16.40
N THR A 279 -11.42 8.38 17.09
CA THR A 279 -11.78 8.68 18.49
C THR A 279 -13.09 9.46 18.63
N LEU A 280 -13.53 10.13 17.55
CA LEU A 280 -14.72 10.99 17.51
C LEU A 280 -15.90 10.30 16.82
N ILE A 281 -15.64 9.48 15.81
CA ILE A 281 -16.63 8.86 14.94
C ILE A 281 -16.38 7.35 14.94
N GLY A 282 -17.43 6.55 15.10
CA GLY A 282 -17.32 5.09 15.02
C GLY A 282 -16.78 4.63 13.67
N GLU A 283 -15.89 3.63 13.65
CA GLU A 283 -15.17 3.13 12.47
C GLU A 283 -16.10 2.85 11.27
N ALA A 284 -17.26 2.22 11.51
CA ALA A 284 -18.22 1.89 10.45
C ALA A 284 -18.87 3.14 9.83
N ALA A 285 -19.17 4.16 10.63
CA ALA A 285 -19.72 5.42 10.14
C ALA A 285 -18.66 6.18 9.36
N LEU A 286 -17.43 6.29 9.90
CA LEU A 286 -16.30 6.93 9.24
C LEU A 286 -16.00 6.29 7.88
N TYR A 287 -15.98 4.96 7.81
CA TYR A 287 -15.77 4.21 6.57
C TYR A 287 -16.80 4.57 5.49
N ARG A 288 -18.10 4.59 5.84
CA ARG A 288 -19.19 4.91 4.91
C ARG A 288 -19.18 6.38 4.49
N ILE A 289 -18.89 7.30 5.42
CA ILE A 289 -18.78 8.74 5.13
C ILE A 289 -17.63 8.98 4.14
N CYS A 290 -16.46 8.40 4.39
CA CYS A 290 -15.31 8.52 3.49
C CYS A 290 -15.61 7.99 2.09
N LEU A 291 -16.29 6.83 1.97
CA LEU A 291 -16.69 6.28 0.67
C LEU A 291 -17.72 7.17 -0.03
N ALA A 292 -18.74 7.68 0.68
CA ALA A 292 -19.73 8.57 0.11
C ALA A 292 -19.12 9.88 -0.42
N LEU A 293 -18.21 10.49 0.34
CA LEU A 293 -17.49 11.68 -0.08
C LEU A 293 -16.53 11.41 -1.24
N LEU A 294 -15.86 10.26 -1.24
CA LEU A 294 -15.02 9.84 -2.38
C LEU A 294 -15.85 9.71 -3.64
N ILE A 295 -16.99 9.03 -3.59
CA ILE A 295 -17.91 8.88 -4.73
C ILE A 295 -18.39 10.26 -5.20
N LEU A 296 -18.79 11.13 -4.28
CA LEU A 296 -19.23 12.49 -4.61
C LEU A 296 -18.15 13.25 -5.37
N THR A 297 -16.89 13.23 -4.91
CA THR A 297 -15.78 13.90 -5.59
C THR A 297 -15.54 13.32 -6.99
N GLN A 298 -15.64 11.99 -7.16
CA GLN A 298 -15.49 11.34 -8.45
C GLN A 298 -16.65 11.68 -9.41
N VAL A 299 -17.88 11.67 -8.90
CA VAL A 299 -19.06 12.05 -9.70
C VAL A 299 -18.95 13.52 -10.16
N LEU A 300 -18.52 14.43 -9.29
CA LEU A 300 -18.31 15.82 -9.65
C LEU A 300 -17.21 15.99 -10.72
N LEU A 301 -16.11 15.26 -10.62
CA LEU A 301 -15.06 15.25 -11.65
C LEU A 301 -15.58 14.71 -12.99
N CYS A 302 -16.43 13.68 -12.96
CA CYS A 302 -17.00 13.08 -14.18
C CYS A 302 -18.15 13.90 -14.78
N ALA A 303 -18.99 14.54 -13.97
CA ALA A 303 -20.19 15.25 -14.42
C ALA A 303 -19.91 16.68 -14.93
N THR A 304 -18.90 17.38 -14.34
CA THR A 304 -18.65 18.79 -14.64
C THR A 304 -17.88 18.96 -15.94
N ALA A 305 -18.51 19.53 -16.98
CA ALA A 305 -17.91 19.65 -18.31
C ALA A 305 -16.74 20.65 -18.35
N ASN A 306 -16.90 21.83 -17.73
CA ASN A 306 -15.91 22.93 -17.74
C ASN A 306 -15.45 23.22 -16.33
N ILE A 307 -14.75 22.26 -15.73
CA ILE A 307 -14.24 22.39 -14.37
C ILE A 307 -13.02 23.33 -14.38
N SER A 308 -13.00 24.28 -13.45
CA SER A 308 -11.86 25.20 -13.28
C SER A 308 -10.62 24.46 -12.74
N ALA A 309 -9.45 25.04 -12.95
CA ALA A 309 -8.20 24.50 -12.38
C ALA A 309 -8.30 24.30 -10.86
N THR A 310 -8.84 25.29 -10.15
CA THR A 310 -9.08 25.20 -8.70
C THR A 310 -10.04 24.07 -8.37
N GLY A 311 -11.12 23.89 -9.15
CA GLY A 311 -12.06 22.78 -8.95
C GLY A 311 -11.41 21.42 -9.09
N ILE A 312 -10.55 21.21 -10.11
CA ILE A 312 -9.80 19.96 -10.31
C ILE A 312 -8.89 19.70 -9.10
N VAL A 313 -8.12 20.70 -8.66
CA VAL A 313 -7.21 20.59 -7.51
C VAL A 313 -7.99 20.26 -6.24
N THR A 314 -9.07 20.98 -5.96
CA THR A 314 -9.89 20.79 -4.76
C THR A 314 -10.52 19.40 -4.74
N LEU A 315 -11.14 18.94 -5.85
CA LEU A 315 -11.75 17.62 -5.92
C LEU A 315 -10.72 16.49 -5.87
N THR A 316 -9.53 16.68 -6.45
CA THR A 316 -8.41 15.74 -6.32
C THR A 316 -7.96 15.63 -4.87
N PHE A 317 -7.77 16.76 -4.20
CA PHE A 317 -7.34 16.80 -2.79
C PHE A 317 -8.37 16.16 -1.87
N LEU A 318 -9.64 16.55 -1.98
CA LEU A 318 -10.73 15.97 -1.17
C LEU A 318 -10.93 14.48 -1.45
N GLY A 319 -10.85 14.07 -2.72
CA GLY A 319 -10.93 12.67 -3.11
C GLY A 319 -9.83 11.82 -2.49
N ALA A 320 -8.59 12.27 -2.55
CA ALA A 320 -7.45 11.57 -1.95
C ALA A 320 -7.52 11.56 -0.41
N LEU A 321 -7.93 12.68 0.20
CA LEU A 321 -8.11 12.79 1.64
C LEU A 321 -9.15 11.79 2.16
N THR A 322 -10.26 11.61 1.45
CA THR A 322 -11.32 10.68 1.83
C THR A 322 -11.03 9.23 1.45
N LEU A 323 -10.18 8.99 0.45
CA LEU A 323 -9.69 7.67 0.07
C LEU A 323 -8.78 7.06 1.14
N ALA A 324 -7.90 7.86 1.72
CA ALA A 324 -6.82 7.43 2.61
C ALA A 324 -7.26 6.60 3.84
N PRO A 325 -8.36 6.92 4.55
CA PRO A 325 -8.86 6.16 5.70
C PRO A 325 -9.42 4.78 5.35
N ILE A 326 -9.81 4.55 4.11
CA ILE A 326 -10.58 3.37 3.70
C ILE A 326 -9.77 2.09 3.90
N TYR A 327 -8.49 2.05 3.50
CA TYR A 327 -7.64 0.86 3.61
C TYR A 327 -7.38 0.43 5.06
N PRO A 328 -6.93 1.33 5.97
CA PRO A 328 -6.76 0.97 7.37
C PRO A 328 -8.03 0.44 8.02
N LEU A 329 -9.20 1.01 7.66
CA LEU A 329 -10.48 0.57 8.18
C LEU A 329 -10.89 -0.82 7.66
N ILE A 330 -10.68 -1.12 6.36
CA ILE A 330 -10.90 -2.47 5.81
C ILE A 330 -10.03 -3.49 6.57
N VAL A 331 -8.75 -3.15 6.79
CA VAL A 331 -7.81 -4.05 7.49
C VAL A 331 -8.22 -4.21 8.96
N SER A 332 -8.67 -3.15 9.63
CA SER A 332 -9.19 -3.21 11.00
C SER A 332 -10.38 -4.19 11.10
N PHE A 333 -11.38 -4.05 10.22
CA PHE A 333 -12.54 -4.94 10.19
C PHE A 333 -12.17 -6.39 9.85
N LEU A 334 -11.22 -6.59 8.93
CA LEU A 334 -10.71 -7.91 8.59
C LEU A 334 -10.08 -8.58 9.80
N LEU A 335 -9.14 -7.90 10.46
CA LEU A 335 -8.42 -8.44 11.62
C LEU A 335 -9.34 -8.68 12.83
N ALA A 336 -10.35 -7.84 13.03
CA ALA A 336 -11.35 -8.04 14.07
C ALA A 336 -12.15 -9.35 13.89
N ARG A 337 -12.33 -9.81 12.64
CA ARG A 337 -13.08 -11.04 12.33
C ARG A 337 -12.21 -12.29 12.22
N THR A 338 -11.00 -12.15 11.71
CA THR A 338 -10.15 -13.30 11.35
C THR A 338 -8.99 -13.52 12.30
N GLY A 339 -8.70 -12.52 13.15
CA GLY A 339 -7.46 -12.53 13.92
C GLY A 339 -6.22 -12.55 13.01
N ASN A 340 -5.12 -13.07 13.49
CA ASN A 340 -3.86 -13.18 12.74
C ASN A 340 -3.77 -14.54 12.03
N HIS A 341 -4.45 -14.70 10.89
CA HIS A 341 -4.51 -15.95 10.15
C HIS A 341 -3.42 -16.02 9.05
N ALA A 342 -2.81 -17.22 8.87
CA ALA A 342 -1.73 -17.42 7.90
C ALA A 342 -2.09 -17.12 6.43
N ARG A 343 -3.38 -17.20 6.06
CA ARG A 343 -3.87 -16.91 4.69
C ARG A 343 -3.99 -15.42 4.37
N LEU A 344 -3.86 -14.52 5.35
CA LEU A 344 -3.96 -13.08 5.12
C LEU A 344 -2.89 -12.57 4.16
N GLY A 345 -1.67 -13.10 4.20
CA GLY A 345 -0.62 -12.74 3.26
C GLY A 345 -0.99 -13.04 1.81
N ALA A 346 -1.57 -14.21 1.55
CA ALA A 346 -2.06 -14.58 0.22
C ALA A 346 -3.23 -13.69 -0.23
N LEU A 347 -4.14 -13.33 0.70
CA LEU A 347 -5.24 -12.42 0.43
C LEU A 347 -4.74 -11.04 -0.01
N PHE A 348 -3.78 -10.46 0.71
CA PHE A 348 -3.18 -9.17 0.36
C PHE A 348 -2.43 -9.23 -0.97
N ALA A 349 -1.69 -10.32 -1.24
CA ALA A 349 -0.98 -10.50 -2.49
C ALA A 349 -1.94 -10.58 -3.69
N THR A 350 -3.01 -11.38 -3.61
CA THR A 350 -3.99 -11.50 -4.69
C THR A 350 -4.80 -10.22 -4.88
N ALA A 351 -5.12 -9.52 -3.80
CA ALA A 351 -5.83 -8.25 -3.87
C ALA A 351 -5.01 -7.14 -4.57
N SER A 352 -3.68 -7.24 -4.58
CA SER A 352 -2.81 -6.28 -5.29
C SER A 352 -3.06 -6.24 -6.81
N PHE A 353 -3.67 -7.27 -7.40
CA PHE A 353 -4.11 -7.24 -8.79
C PHE A 353 -5.16 -6.15 -9.09
N GLY A 354 -5.83 -5.60 -8.06
CA GLY A 354 -6.66 -4.42 -8.23
C GLY A 354 -5.90 -3.25 -8.86
N GLY A 355 -4.65 -3.03 -8.42
CA GLY A 355 -3.76 -2.00 -8.97
C GLY A 355 -3.33 -2.24 -10.43
N ALA A 356 -3.39 -3.49 -10.90
CA ALA A 356 -3.22 -3.82 -12.31
C ALA A 356 -4.50 -3.56 -13.11
N THR A 357 -5.65 -3.96 -12.57
CA THR A 357 -6.90 -4.11 -13.30
C THR A 357 -7.63 -2.77 -13.48
N LEU A 358 -7.86 -2.01 -12.40
CA LEU A 358 -8.66 -0.79 -12.49
C LEU A 358 -7.96 0.33 -13.29
N PRO A 359 -6.64 0.60 -13.11
CA PRO A 359 -5.95 1.56 -13.97
C PRO A 359 -5.98 1.17 -15.45
N TRP A 360 -5.83 -0.12 -15.75
CA TRP A 360 -5.94 -0.61 -17.13
C TRP A 360 -7.35 -0.43 -17.69
N LEU A 361 -8.39 -0.82 -16.95
CA LEU A 361 -9.78 -0.62 -17.36
C LEU A 361 -10.09 0.87 -17.55
N THR A 362 -9.57 1.76 -16.70
CA THR A 362 -9.70 3.22 -16.86
C THR A 362 -9.14 3.65 -18.22
N GLY A 363 -7.98 3.15 -18.61
CA GLY A 363 -7.39 3.42 -19.91
C GLY A 363 -8.21 2.85 -21.07
N VAL A 364 -8.73 1.63 -20.93
CA VAL A 364 -9.60 0.98 -21.93
C VAL A 364 -10.87 1.80 -22.16
N PHE A 365 -11.58 2.17 -21.08
CA PHE A 365 -12.79 2.99 -21.17
C PHE A 365 -12.48 4.37 -21.76
N SER A 366 -11.36 5.00 -21.37
CA SER A 366 -10.92 6.26 -21.97
C SER A 366 -10.73 6.16 -23.47
N THR A 367 -10.07 5.11 -23.95
CA THR A 367 -9.84 4.88 -25.38
C THR A 367 -11.14 4.60 -26.13
N GLN A 368 -11.99 3.72 -25.57
CA GLN A 368 -13.26 3.31 -26.18
C GLN A 368 -14.20 4.49 -26.41
N PHE A 369 -14.29 5.40 -25.45
CA PHE A 369 -15.17 6.55 -25.50
C PHE A 369 -14.45 7.85 -25.92
N HIS A 370 -13.18 7.78 -26.31
CA HIS A 370 -12.35 8.92 -26.69
C HIS A 370 -12.34 10.06 -25.64
N ASN A 371 -12.52 9.71 -24.37
CA ASN A 371 -12.62 10.70 -23.29
C ASN A 371 -12.15 10.11 -21.95
N LEU A 372 -11.08 10.67 -21.40
CA LEU A 372 -10.53 10.23 -20.11
C LEU A 372 -11.50 10.44 -18.94
N ARG A 373 -12.42 11.41 -19.04
CA ARG A 373 -13.50 11.59 -18.07
C ARG A 373 -14.38 10.35 -17.96
N THR A 374 -14.72 9.72 -19.08
CA THR A 374 -15.46 8.44 -19.11
C THR A 374 -14.61 7.33 -18.49
N GLY A 375 -13.30 7.33 -18.69
CA GLY A 375 -12.38 6.40 -18.04
C GLY A 375 -12.47 6.48 -16.50
N LEU A 376 -12.59 7.69 -15.92
CA LEU A 376 -12.71 7.89 -14.47
C LEU A 376 -14.00 7.33 -13.85
N ILE A 377 -14.99 6.91 -14.65
CA ILE A 377 -16.14 6.17 -14.16
C ILE A 377 -15.73 4.82 -13.55
N VAL A 378 -14.64 4.22 -14.03
CA VAL A 378 -14.14 2.93 -13.51
C VAL A 378 -13.76 3.01 -12.02
N PRO A 379 -12.87 3.90 -11.56
CA PRO A 379 -12.61 4.05 -10.14
C PRO A 379 -13.83 4.54 -9.35
N ALA A 380 -14.71 5.36 -9.92
CA ALA A 380 -15.96 5.77 -9.28
C ALA A 380 -16.88 4.58 -9.03
N ALA A 381 -17.04 3.68 -10.00
CA ALA A 381 -17.81 2.44 -9.86
C ALA A 381 -17.15 1.50 -8.83
N GLY A 382 -15.82 1.43 -8.80
CA GLY A 382 -15.08 0.69 -7.77
C GLY A 382 -15.38 1.21 -6.35
N ALA A 383 -15.38 2.53 -6.16
CA ALA A 383 -15.75 3.15 -4.89
C ALA A 383 -17.24 2.90 -4.51
N ALA A 384 -18.15 2.95 -5.48
CA ALA A 384 -19.56 2.64 -5.27
C ALA A 384 -19.76 1.17 -4.85
N LEU A 385 -19.03 0.24 -5.47
CA LEU A 385 -19.06 -1.17 -5.10
C LEU A 385 -18.49 -1.40 -3.69
N LEU A 386 -17.42 -0.67 -3.30
CA LEU A 386 -16.94 -0.67 -1.92
C LEU A 386 -17.98 -0.19 -0.92
N LEU A 387 -18.77 0.84 -1.27
CA LEU A 387 -19.85 1.33 -0.43
C LEU A 387 -20.97 0.27 -0.31
N PHE A 388 -21.29 -0.42 -1.40
CA PHE A 388 -22.23 -1.54 -1.35
C PHE A 388 -21.73 -2.67 -0.44
N LEU A 389 -20.47 -3.07 -0.57
CA LEU A 389 -19.86 -4.09 0.28
C LEU A 389 -19.74 -3.65 1.76
N SER A 390 -19.84 -2.34 2.04
CA SER A 390 -19.71 -1.82 3.40
C SER A 390 -20.77 -2.39 4.36
N THR A 391 -21.93 -2.76 3.86
CA THR A 391 -23.02 -3.38 4.65
C THR A 391 -22.58 -4.71 5.25
N ILE A 392 -21.82 -5.50 4.48
CA ILE A 392 -21.29 -6.81 4.91
C ILE A 392 -20.02 -6.61 5.73
N ILE A 393 -19.13 -5.72 5.29
CA ILE A 393 -17.82 -5.46 5.93
C ILE A 393 -18.00 -4.92 7.35
N THR A 394 -18.98 -4.06 7.59
CA THR A 394 -19.20 -3.42 8.89
C THR A 394 -20.24 -4.13 9.77
N ALA A 395 -20.89 -5.21 9.29
CA ALA A 395 -21.79 -5.99 10.11
C ALA A 395 -21.04 -6.56 11.33
N LYS A 396 -21.64 -6.52 12.51
CA LYS A 396 -21.05 -7.16 13.69
C LYS A 396 -20.99 -8.67 13.47
N PRO A 397 -19.93 -9.35 13.93
CA PRO A 397 -19.95 -10.82 13.97
C PRO A 397 -21.18 -11.26 14.76
N GLU A 398 -21.98 -12.16 14.22
CA GLU A 398 -23.02 -12.84 15.02
C GLU A 398 -22.31 -13.52 16.19
N GLN A 399 -22.53 -13.02 17.40
CA GLN A 399 -22.22 -13.79 18.60
C GLN A 399 -23.06 -15.06 18.48
N SER A 400 -22.41 -16.21 18.33
CA SER A 400 -23.09 -17.48 18.48
C SER A 400 -23.60 -17.57 19.92
N ASP A 401 -24.83 -17.10 20.15
CA ASP A 401 -25.61 -17.38 21.35
C ASP A 401 -25.87 -18.88 21.39
N GLY A 402 -24.88 -19.62 21.86
CA GLY A 402 -24.96 -21.08 21.84
C GLY A 402 -23.89 -21.77 22.64
N CYS A 403 -23.53 -21.23 23.82
CA CYS A 403 -23.03 -22.10 24.87
C CYS A 403 -24.23 -22.35 25.83
N PRO A 404 -24.89 -23.53 25.78
CA PRO A 404 -25.87 -23.86 26.80
C PRO A 404 -25.13 -23.85 28.13
N MET A 405 -25.57 -23.02 29.07
CA MET A 405 -25.11 -23.07 30.45
C MET A 405 -25.33 -24.49 30.93
N ILE A 406 -24.24 -25.19 31.19
CA ILE A 406 -24.28 -26.46 31.89
C ILE A 406 -24.84 -26.12 33.27
N PRO A 407 -26.01 -26.68 33.66
CA PRO A 407 -26.54 -26.42 34.99
C PRO A 407 -25.55 -27.00 36.01
N GLU A 408 -25.07 -26.13 36.92
CA GLU A 408 -24.26 -26.56 38.07
C GLU A 408 -25.05 -27.63 38.81
N GLY A 409 -24.55 -28.87 38.69
CA GLY A 409 -25.05 -30.01 39.39
C GLY A 409 -24.94 -29.78 40.91
N ARG A 410 -26.07 -29.77 41.59
CA ARG A 410 -26.14 -29.86 43.05
C ARG A 410 -25.39 -31.10 43.47
N SER A 411 -24.31 -30.92 44.20
CA SER A 411 -23.65 -31.98 44.93
C SER A 411 -24.57 -32.42 46.10
N PRO A 412 -24.65 -33.73 46.43
CA PRO A 412 -25.36 -34.23 47.60
C PRO A 412 -24.63 -33.95 48.89
#